data_ccb975dde96a1be11716e461c6bf5dfd
#
_entry.id   ccb975dde96a1be11716e461c6bf5dfd
#
_cell.length_a   1.000
_cell.length_b   1.000
_cell.length_c   1.000
_cell.angle_alpha   90.00
_cell.angle_beta   90.00
_cell.angle_gamma   90.00
#
_symmetry.space_group_name_H-M   'P 1'
#
loop_
_entity.id
_entity.type
_entity.pdbx_description
1 polymer ?
#
loop_
_entity_poly.entity_id
_entity_poly.type
_entity_poly.pdbx_seq_one_letter_code
_entity_poly.pdbx_strand_id
1 'polypeptide(L)'
;MRLSSKFSRLALAVIVLTLTMAGLWWWASPRLLHMAAHAILESRARTARSTPPDFNLKDANGHAVSLSDYRGRVVLLNFWATWCGPCQIEIPWFVEFENKYRAEGLTVLGVSMDEDGWKVVKPFLAAKNVNYPVVLGNEEVNQLYGGIESLPTTLLIGRDGRTEFFHSGLIGRGEYQTEILQLLAGKRHEARIDERPVRPASEPRFLVMNVLK
;
A
#
# COMPACT_ATOMS: atom_id res chain seq x y z
N MET A 1 -25.97 -66.48 -14.63
CA MET A 1 -25.38 -65.16 -14.80
C MET A 1 -26.22 -64.08 -14.09
N ARG A 2 -25.99 -63.84 -12.77
CA ARG A 2 -26.71 -62.81 -11.99
C ARG A 2 -25.74 -61.91 -11.19
N LEU A 3 -24.67 -61.43 -11.83
CA LEU A 3 -23.68 -60.50 -11.25
C LEU A 3 -23.83 -59.03 -11.69
N SER A 4 -24.81 -58.75 -12.54
CA SER A 4 -24.90 -57.42 -13.22
C SER A 4 -25.55 -56.30 -12.40
N SER A 5 -26.48 -56.62 -11.49
CA SER A 5 -27.33 -55.55 -10.85
C SER A 5 -26.67 -54.86 -9.65
N LYS A 6 -25.77 -55.52 -8.91
CA LYS A 6 -25.08 -54.91 -7.76
C LYS A 6 -23.98 -53.96 -8.20
N PHE A 7 -23.20 -54.33 -9.24
CA PHE A 7 -22.13 -53.49 -9.84
C PHE A 7 -22.70 -52.22 -10.46
N SER A 8 -23.85 -52.33 -11.15
CA SER A 8 -24.52 -51.19 -11.76
C SER A 8 -25.00 -50.17 -10.71
N ARG A 9 -25.54 -50.63 -9.60
CA ARG A 9 -25.99 -49.75 -8.52
C ARG A 9 -24.83 -49.04 -7.80
N LEU A 10 -23.72 -49.73 -7.57
CA LEU A 10 -22.52 -49.11 -6.98
C LEU A 10 -21.92 -48.04 -7.93
N ALA A 11 -21.82 -48.34 -9.23
CA ALA A 11 -21.31 -47.41 -10.23
C ALA A 11 -22.20 -46.15 -10.32
N LEU A 12 -23.53 -46.32 -10.28
CA LEU A 12 -24.45 -45.16 -10.29
C LEU A 12 -24.31 -44.30 -9.02
N ALA A 13 -24.17 -44.93 -7.84
CA ALA A 13 -23.96 -44.23 -6.60
C ALA A 13 -22.66 -43.39 -6.59
N VAL A 14 -21.58 -43.96 -7.12
CA VAL A 14 -20.28 -43.23 -7.27
C VAL A 14 -20.39 -42.06 -8.22
N ILE A 15 -21.06 -42.25 -9.36
CA ILE A 15 -21.26 -41.17 -10.37
C ILE A 15 -22.13 -40.04 -9.74
N VAL A 16 -23.20 -40.38 -9.03
CA VAL A 16 -24.03 -39.35 -8.37
C VAL A 16 -23.23 -38.62 -7.30
N LEU A 17 -22.42 -39.33 -6.51
CA LEU A 17 -21.60 -38.71 -5.45
C LEU A 17 -20.53 -37.78 -6.06
N THR A 18 -19.88 -38.17 -7.14
CA THR A 18 -18.88 -37.33 -7.82
C THR A 18 -19.50 -36.09 -8.48
N LEU A 19 -20.67 -36.23 -9.08
CA LEU A 19 -21.38 -35.09 -9.67
C LEU A 19 -21.90 -34.10 -8.63
N THR A 20 -22.39 -34.59 -7.47
CA THR A 20 -22.81 -33.74 -6.39
C THR A 20 -21.64 -32.99 -5.73
N MET A 21 -20.50 -33.67 -5.53
CA MET A 21 -19.28 -33.04 -5.03
C MET A 21 -18.70 -32.02 -6.02
N ALA A 22 -18.70 -32.31 -7.32
CA ALA A 22 -18.27 -31.39 -8.34
C ALA A 22 -19.18 -30.16 -8.43
N GLY A 23 -20.50 -30.35 -8.32
CA GLY A 23 -21.48 -29.26 -8.27
C GLY A 23 -21.33 -28.36 -7.03
N LEU A 24 -21.10 -28.96 -5.88
CA LEU A 24 -20.82 -28.22 -4.64
C LEU A 24 -19.49 -27.46 -4.73
N TRP A 25 -18.46 -28.05 -5.34
CA TRP A 25 -17.17 -27.39 -5.53
C TRP A 25 -17.27 -26.22 -6.49
N TRP A 26 -18.00 -26.36 -7.60
CA TRP A 26 -18.26 -25.28 -8.55
C TRP A 26 -19.05 -24.14 -7.92
N TRP A 27 -20.02 -24.46 -7.08
CA TRP A 27 -20.87 -23.42 -6.43
C TRP A 27 -20.13 -22.70 -5.29
N ALA A 28 -19.23 -23.37 -4.60
CA ALA A 28 -18.47 -22.84 -3.45
C ALA A 28 -17.20 -22.09 -3.86
N SER A 29 -16.52 -22.50 -4.94
CA SER A 29 -15.21 -21.97 -5.34
C SER A 29 -15.22 -20.47 -5.68
N PRO A 30 -16.18 -19.92 -6.43
CA PRO A 30 -16.19 -18.48 -6.71
C PRO A 30 -16.44 -17.65 -5.44
N ARG A 31 -17.27 -18.14 -4.52
CA ARG A 31 -17.57 -17.44 -3.27
C ARG A 31 -16.37 -17.37 -2.34
N LEU A 32 -15.61 -18.45 -2.22
CA LEU A 32 -14.39 -18.49 -1.40
C LEU A 32 -13.31 -17.55 -1.96
N LEU A 33 -13.14 -17.49 -3.28
CA LEU A 33 -12.21 -16.56 -3.93
C LEU A 33 -12.63 -15.10 -3.71
N HIS A 34 -13.91 -14.77 -3.81
CA HIS A 34 -14.41 -13.43 -3.52
C HIS A 34 -14.23 -13.05 -2.05
N MET A 35 -14.51 -13.96 -1.11
CA MET A 35 -14.30 -13.71 0.31
C MET A 35 -12.82 -13.51 0.65
N ALA A 36 -11.92 -14.31 0.07
CA ALA A 36 -10.48 -14.15 0.25
C ALA A 36 -9.97 -12.82 -0.33
N ALA A 37 -10.41 -12.44 -1.53
CA ALA A 37 -10.08 -11.16 -2.14
C ALA A 37 -10.58 -9.96 -1.31
N HIS A 38 -11.83 -10.02 -0.81
CA HIS A 38 -12.37 -9.02 0.11
C HIS A 38 -11.58 -8.93 1.42
N ALA A 39 -11.24 -10.05 2.03
CA ALA A 39 -10.46 -10.07 3.27
C ALA A 39 -9.05 -9.48 3.07
N ILE A 40 -8.40 -9.73 1.93
CA ILE A 40 -7.10 -9.15 1.60
C ILE A 40 -7.23 -7.63 1.37
N LEU A 41 -8.27 -7.18 0.66
CA LEU A 41 -8.53 -5.75 0.43
C LEU A 41 -8.86 -5.02 1.74
N GLU A 42 -9.68 -5.63 2.60
CA GLU A 42 -10.00 -5.07 3.92
C GLU A 42 -8.79 -5.06 4.86
N SER A 43 -7.93 -6.07 4.81
CA SER A 43 -6.70 -6.08 5.62
C SER A 43 -5.74 -4.97 5.17
N ARG A 44 -5.58 -4.76 3.87
CA ARG A 44 -4.80 -3.64 3.31
C ARG A 44 -5.41 -2.29 3.67
N ALA A 45 -6.73 -2.14 3.58
CA ALA A 45 -7.43 -0.91 3.97
C ALA A 45 -7.32 -0.63 5.48
N ARG A 46 -7.32 -1.64 6.33
CA ARG A 46 -7.10 -1.50 7.78
C ARG A 46 -5.67 -1.09 8.10
N THR A 47 -4.69 -1.65 7.42
CA THR A 47 -3.27 -1.29 7.59
C THR A 47 -3.02 0.16 7.16
N ALA A 48 -3.64 0.60 6.07
CA ALA A 48 -3.56 1.99 5.60
C ALA A 48 -4.20 3.00 6.57
N ARG A 49 -5.17 2.60 7.41
CA ARG A 49 -5.85 3.48 8.38
C ARG A 49 -5.42 3.27 9.83
N SER A 50 -4.37 2.51 10.07
CA SER A 50 -3.84 2.31 11.41
C SER A 50 -3.06 3.56 11.87
N THR A 51 -3.01 3.77 13.17
CA THR A 51 -2.04 4.69 13.76
C THR A 51 -0.65 4.09 13.57
N PRO A 52 0.26 4.75 12.86
CA PRO A 52 1.61 4.23 12.71
C PRO A 52 2.28 4.15 14.08
N PRO A 53 3.17 3.16 14.28
CA PRO A 53 3.93 3.05 15.51
C PRO A 53 4.74 4.32 15.75
N ASP A 54 4.84 4.73 17.02
CA ASP A 54 5.73 5.81 17.42
C ASP A 54 7.16 5.29 17.50
N PHE A 55 8.12 6.17 17.31
CA PHE A 55 9.54 5.90 17.49
C PHE A 55 10.21 7.07 18.20
N ASN A 56 11.41 6.83 18.75
CA ASN A 56 12.28 7.87 19.28
C ASN A 56 13.67 7.68 18.68
N LEU A 57 14.01 8.50 17.69
CA LEU A 57 15.26 8.46 16.96
C LEU A 57 16.04 9.77 17.14
N LYS A 58 17.30 9.81 16.74
CA LYS A 58 18.14 11.00 16.86
C LYS A 58 18.31 11.69 15.52
N ASP A 59 18.22 13.03 15.54
CA ASP A 59 18.58 13.89 14.43
C ASP A 59 20.11 14.02 14.26
N ALA A 60 20.54 14.80 13.27
CA ALA A 60 21.95 15.06 12.97
C ALA A 60 22.73 15.78 14.10
N ASN A 61 22.02 16.39 15.07
CA ASN A 61 22.56 17.12 16.21
C ASN A 61 22.46 16.31 17.51
N GLY A 62 21.91 15.10 17.44
CA GLY A 62 21.72 14.23 18.59
C GLY A 62 20.43 14.49 19.39
N HIS A 63 19.56 15.39 18.92
CA HIS A 63 18.26 15.62 19.54
C HIS A 63 17.31 14.44 19.28
N ALA A 64 16.55 14.07 20.30
CA ALA A 64 15.50 13.08 20.16
C ALA A 64 14.35 13.65 19.32
N VAL A 65 13.85 12.83 18.39
CA VAL A 65 12.72 13.14 17.52
C VAL A 65 11.79 11.93 17.53
N SER A 66 10.54 12.17 17.86
CA SER A 66 9.48 11.16 17.84
C SER A 66 8.43 11.52 16.79
N LEU A 67 7.77 10.52 16.20
CA LEU A 67 6.67 10.78 15.27
C LEU A 67 5.53 11.53 15.97
N SER A 68 5.30 11.24 17.25
CA SER A 68 4.30 11.92 18.10
C SER A 68 4.53 13.42 18.29
N ASP A 69 5.75 13.92 18.07
CA ASP A 69 6.05 15.35 18.14
C ASP A 69 5.33 16.17 17.04
N TYR A 70 4.90 15.48 15.99
CA TYR A 70 4.23 16.10 14.84
C TYR A 70 2.71 15.94 14.86
N ARG A 71 2.11 15.56 15.97
CA ARG A 71 0.65 15.45 16.10
C ARG A 71 -0.04 16.78 15.76
N GLY A 72 -1.18 16.70 15.09
CA GLY A 72 -1.92 17.87 14.60
C GLY A 72 -1.40 18.43 13.28
N ARG A 73 -0.31 17.90 12.75
CA ARG A 73 0.20 18.20 11.41
C ARG A 73 -0.09 17.05 10.43
N VAL A 74 -0.10 17.36 9.15
CA VAL A 74 0.02 16.35 8.10
C VAL A 74 1.49 15.96 8.00
N VAL A 75 1.80 14.68 8.11
CA VAL A 75 3.19 14.20 8.08
C VAL A 75 3.40 13.33 6.83
N LEU A 76 4.41 13.69 6.04
CA LEU A 76 4.97 12.83 5.01
C LEU A 76 6.18 12.12 5.63
N LEU A 77 5.98 10.90 6.12
CA LEU A 77 7.03 10.06 6.70
C LEU A 77 7.64 9.21 5.58
N ASN A 78 8.93 9.44 5.29
CA ASN A 78 9.62 8.77 4.19
C ASN A 78 10.82 7.99 4.68
N PHE A 79 10.86 6.70 4.39
CA PHE A 79 12.01 5.81 4.58
C PHE A 79 12.82 5.77 3.30
N TRP A 80 14.11 6.10 3.39
CA TRP A 80 14.99 6.31 2.24
C TRP A 80 16.45 5.97 2.56
N ALA A 81 17.32 5.96 1.55
CA ALA A 81 18.75 5.87 1.74
C ALA A 81 19.51 6.68 0.68
N THR A 82 20.75 7.06 0.97
CA THR A 82 21.59 7.86 0.06
C THR A 82 21.91 7.14 -1.26
N TRP A 83 22.03 5.83 -1.24
CA TRP A 83 22.28 4.95 -2.38
C TRP A 83 21.02 4.57 -3.18
N CYS A 84 19.83 4.89 -2.68
CA CYS A 84 18.56 4.57 -3.32
C CYS A 84 18.28 5.54 -4.48
N GLY A 85 18.41 5.08 -5.71
CA GLY A 85 18.18 5.90 -6.91
C GLY A 85 16.78 6.53 -6.97
N PRO A 86 15.69 5.76 -6.82
CA PRO A 86 14.33 6.31 -6.78
C PRO A 86 14.12 7.34 -5.67
N CYS A 87 14.73 7.15 -4.48
CA CYS A 87 14.65 8.11 -3.38
C CYS A 87 15.28 9.47 -3.76
N GLN A 88 16.38 9.44 -4.51
CA GLN A 88 17.05 10.66 -4.96
C GLN A 88 16.20 11.48 -5.94
N ILE A 89 15.22 10.85 -6.61
CA ILE A 89 14.27 11.52 -7.51
C ILE A 89 13.21 12.28 -6.71
N GLU A 90 12.69 11.71 -5.62
CA GLU A 90 11.58 12.31 -4.86
C GLU A 90 12.04 13.30 -3.79
N ILE A 91 13.27 13.20 -3.26
CA ILE A 91 13.79 14.12 -2.24
C ILE A 91 13.68 15.61 -2.66
N PRO A 92 14.03 16.03 -3.90
CA PRO A 92 13.80 17.40 -4.33
C PRO A 92 12.33 17.85 -4.30
N TRP A 93 11.39 16.95 -4.58
CA TRP A 93 9.96 17.22 -4.47
C TRP A 93 9.54 17.44 -3.02
N PHE A 94 10.10 16.68 -2.11
CA PHE A 94 9.82 16.81 -0.67
C PHE A 94 10.39 18.12 -0.10
N VAL A 95 11.58 18.54 -0.56
CA VAL A 95 12.14 19.87 -0.25
C VAL A 95 11.18 20.97 -0.70
N GLU A 96 10.64 20.88 -1.91
CA GLU A 96 9.67 21.82 -2.44
C GLU A 96 8.35 21.80 -1.64
N PHE A 97 7.82 20.62 -1.32
CA PHE A 97 6.58 20.49 -0.57
C PHE A 97 6.73 21.03 0.85
N GLU A 98 7.84 20.75 1.53
CA GLU A 98 8.13 21.31 2.85
C GLU A 98 8.17 22.85 2.79
N ASN A 99 8.86 23.45 1.82
CA ASN A 99 8.90 24.90 1.64
C ASN A 99 7.49 25.48 1.43
N LYS A 100 6.71 24.84 0.57
CA LYS A 100 5.43 25.36 0.12
C LYS A 100 4.32 25.20 1.16
N TYR A 101 4.27 24.06 1.82
CA TYR A 101 3.11 23.67 2.63
C TYR A 101 3.38 23.62 4.14
N ARG A 102 4.60 23.92 4.60
CA ARG A 102 4.95 23.96 6.03
C ARG A 102 4.03 24.88 6.82
N ALA A 103 3.77 26.08 6.29
CA ALA A 103 2.89 27.07 6.95
C ALA A 103 1.43 26.59 6.99
N GLU A 104 1.01 25.73 6.07
CA GLU A 104 -0.32 25.13 6.02
C GLU A 104 -0.45 23.90 6.92
N GLY A 105 0.67 23.46 7.53
CA GLY A 105 0.71 22.38 8.49
C GLY A 105 1.22 21.05 7.96
N LEU A 106 1.94 21.03 6.82
CA LEU A 106 2.73 19.88 6.41
C LEU A 106 4.04 19.81 7.20
N THR A 107 4.53 18.61 7.43
CA THR A 107 5.92 18.31 7.79
C THR A 107 6.36 17.08 7.02
N VAL A 108 7.50 17.19 6.35
CA VAL A 108 8.22 16.03 5.85
C VAL A 108 9.15 15.54 6.96
N LEU A 109 9.19 14.22 7.19
CA LEU A 109 10.08 13.57 8.14
C LEU A 109 10.79 12.42 7.44
N GLY A 110 12.09 12.56 7.23
CA GLY A 110 12.91 11.55 6.59
C GLY A 110 13.52 10.58 7.63
N VAL A 111 13.41 9.29 7.38
CA VAL A 111 14.10 8.24 8.14
C VAL A 111 15.13 7.60 7.19
N SER A 112 16.40 7.91 7.41
CA SER A 112 17.49 7.32 6.61
C SER A 112 17.78 5.91 7.10
N MET A 113 17.81 4.97 6.16
CA MET A 113 18.16 3.56 6.39
C MET A 113 19.60 3.24 6.01
N ASP A 114 20.48 4.27 5.97
CA ASP A 114 21.90 4.10 5.67
C ASP A 114 22.64 3.47 6.84
N GLU A 115 23.29 2.33 6.63
CA GLU A 115 24.09 1.63 7.65
C GLU A 115 25.32 2.45 8.08
N ASP A 116 25.93 3.21 7.15
CA ASP A 116 27.05 4.13 7.43
C ASP A 116 26.62 5.39 8.23
N GLY A 117 25.34 5.56 8.47
CA GLY A 117 24.74 6.58 9.31
C GLY A 117 25.11 8.00 8.89
N TRP A 118 25.31 8.88 9.87
CA TRP A 118 25.55 10.30 9.64
C TRP A 118 26.79 10.61 8.78
N LYS A 119 27.73 9.70 8.65
CA LYS A 119 28.92 9.87 7.81
C LYS A 119 28.56 10.10 6.35
N VAL A 120 27.54 9.39 5.84
CA VAL A 120 27.09 9.50 4.44
C VAL A 120 25.87 10.39 4.33
N VAL A 121 25.00 10.40 5.35
CA VAL A 121 23.76 11.16 5.33
C VAL A 121 23.98 12.67 5.41
N LYS A 122 24.82 13.18 6.33
CA LYS A 122 25.06 14.64 6.46
C LYS A 122 25.54 15.30 5.15
N PRO A 123 26.59 14.80 4.45
CA PRO A 123 27.01 15.41 3.20
C PRO A 123 25.94 15.32 2.10
N PHE A 124 25.15 14.24 2.08
CA PHE A 124 24.04 14.09 1.16
C PHE A 124 22.94 15.15 1.39
N LEU A 125 22.51 15.34 2.65
CA LEU A 125 21.52 16.36 3.01
C LEU A 125 21.97 17.75 2.59
N ALA A 126 23.24 18.09 2.81
CA ALA A 126 23.81 19.36 2.39
C ALA A 126 23.80 19.51 0.86
N ALA A 127 24.25 18.49 0.12
CA ALA A 127 24.27 18.51 -1.34
C ALA A 127 22.88 18.62 -2.00
N LYS A 128 21.85 18.05 -1.36
CA LYS A 128 20.45 18.07 -1.82
C LYS A 128 19.64 19.24 -1.26
N ASN A 129 20.25 20.11 -0.41
CA ASN A 129 19.58 21.22 0.26
C ASN A 129 18.30 20.75 1.03
N VAL A 130 18.39 19.62 1.70
CA VAL A 130 17.27 19.07 2.47
C VAL A 130 16.95 20.03 3.62
N ASN A 131 15.68 20.47 3.69
CA ASN A 131 15.20 21.50 4.59
C ASN A 131 14.16 21.03 5.62
N TYR A 132 14.03 19.72 5.75
CA TYR A 132 13.11 19.06 6.66
C TYR A 132 13.88 18.15 7.65
N PRO A 133 13.25 17.77 8.78
CA PRO A 133 13.85 16.88 9.76
C PRO A 133 14.23 15.51 9.14
N VAL A 134 15.43 15.05 9.48
CA VAL A 134 15.90 13.71 9.12
C VAL A 134 16.47 13.05 10.36
N VAL A 135 16.15 11.77 10.54
CA VAL A 135 16.66 10.89 11.59
C VAL A 135 17.29 9.64 11.00
N LEU A 136 18.16 8.98 11.76
CA LEU A 136 18.69 7.67 11.38
C LEU A 136 17.73 6.59 11.86
N GLY A 137 17.28 5.76 10.93
CA GLY A 137 16.59 4.52 11.21
C GLY A 137 17.54 3.48 11.81
N ASN A 138 16.96 2.45 12.36
CA ASN A 138 17.65 1.30 12.92
C ASN A 138 16.79 0.04 12.69
N GLU A 139 17.32 -1.12 13.04
CA GLU A 139 16.61 -2.39 12.86
C GLU A 139 15.30 -2.45 13.67
N GLU A 140 15.26 -1.83 14.87
CA GLU A 140 14.06 -1.77 15.68
C GLU A 140 12.92 -1.04 14.93
N VAL A 141 13.21 0.13 14.34
CA VAL A 141 12.23 0.89 13.55
C VAL A 141 11.88 0.15 12.26
N ASN A 142 12.83 -0.51 11.63
CA ASN A 142 12.56 -1.36 10.47
C ASN A 142 11.51 -2.43 10.81
N GLN A 143 11.70 -3.18 11.88
CA GLN A 143 10.76 -4.20 12.35
C GLN A 143 9.43 -3.61 12.79
N LEU A 144 9.46 -2.46 13.48
CA LEU A 144 8.27 -1.77 13.98
C LEU A 144 7.32 -1.38 12.83
N TYR A 145 7.87 -1.04 11.66
CA TYR A 145 7.11 -0.70 10.45
C TYR A 145 6.87 -1.91 9.52
N GLY A 146 7.02 -3.11 10.05
CA GLY A 146 6.66 -4.37 9.37
C GLY A 146 7.74 -4.95 8.48
N GLY A 147 9.01 -4.52 8.64
CA GLY A 147 10.12 -4.90 7.77
C GLY A 147 10.04 -4.14 6.44
N ILE A 148 10.78 -3.03 6.34
CA ILE A 148 10.80 -2.20 5.13
C ILE A 148 11.68 -2.89 4.10
N GLU A 149 11.08 -3.67 3.22
CA GLU A 149 11.78 -4.48 2.20
C GLU A 149 12.20 -3.67 0.97
N SER A 150 11.61 -2.50 0.75
CA SER A 150 11.89 -1.67 -0.43
C SER A 150 11.94 -0.18 -0.09
N LEU A 151 12.83 0.53 -0.79
CA LEU A 151 12.97 1.97 -0.70
C LEU A 151 12.69 2.61 -2.06
N PRO A 152 12.04 3.78 -2.07
CA PRO A 152 11.46 4.49 -0.92
C PRO A 152 10.18 3.82 -0.40
N THR A 153 9.91 3.98 0.90
CA THR A 153 8.60 3.69 1.48
C THR A 153 8.08 4.95 2.15
N THR A 154 6.86 5.37 1.79
CA THR A 154 6.29 6.64 2.24
C THR A 154 4.91 6.43 2.85
N LEU A 155 4.69 7.02 4.01
CA LEU A 155 3.40 7.13 4.67
C LEU A 155 2.96 8.58 4.71
N LEU A 156 1.73 8.85 4.27
CA LEU A 156 1.08 10.15 4.50
C LEU A 156 0.11 9.99 5.67
N ILE A 157 0.37 10.76 6.73
CA ILE A 157 -0.31 10.69 8.01
C ILE A 157 -1.14 11.96 8.18
N GLY A 158 -2.43 11.78 8.47
CA GLY A 158 -3.34 12.89 8.72
C GLY A 158 -3.10 13.58 10.06
N ARG A 159 -3.75 14.74 10.27
CA ARG A 159 -3.66 15.52 11.52
C ARG A 159 -4.15 14.73 12.74
N ASP A 160 -4.98 13.73 12.56
CA ASP A 160 -5.46 12.81 13.60
C ASP A 160 -4.44 11.73 13.97
N GLY A 161 -3.27 11.72 13.32
CA GLY A 161 -2.19 10.76 13.53
C GLY A 161 -2.42 9.41 12.88
N ARG A 162 -3.36 9.29 11.94
CA ARG A 162 -3.63 8.05 11.22
C ARG A 162 -2.97 8.07 9.85
N THR A 163 -2.46 6.92 9.42
CA THR A 163 -1.98 6.72 8.05
C THR A 163 -3.16 6.76 7.10
N GLU A 164 -3.13 7.68 6.15
CA GLU A 164 -4.14 7.83 5.12
C GLU A 164 -3.69 7.27 3.77
N PHE A 165 -2.39 7.37 3.46
CA PHE A 165 -1.79 6.79 2.25
C PHE A 165 -0.49 6.07 2.58
N PHE A 166 -0.23 4.99 1.85
CA PHE A 166 0.98 4.19 1.95
C PHE A 166 1.50 3.86 0.56
N HIS A 167 2.75 4.18 0.30
CA HIS A 167 3.43 3.92 -0.96
C HIS A 167 4.72 3.15 -0.72
N SER A 168 4.92 2.09 -1.48
CA SER A 168 6.16 1.33 -1.55
C SER A 168 6.72 1.47 -2.96
N GLY A 169 7.91 2.06 -3.07
CA GLY A 169 8.50 2.47 -4.34
C GLY A 169 8.13 3.90 -4.75
N LEU A 170 8.73 4.36 -5.85
CA LEU A 170 8.55 5.69 -6.40
C LEU A 170 7.16 5.84 -7.02
N ILE A 171 6.45 6.89 -6.63
CA ILE A 171 5.20 7.34 -7.28
C ILE A 171 5.41 8.72 -7.95
N GLY A 172 4.39 9.19 -8.68
CA GLY A 172 4.47 10.49 -9.35
C GLY A 172 4.40 11.68 -8.39
N ARG A 173 5.18 12.75 -8.67
CA ARG A 173 5.15 14.01 -7.89
C ARG A 173 3.72 14.58 -7.75
N GLY A 174 2.91 14.52 -8.83
CA GLY A 174 1.54 15.03 -8.83
C GLY A 174 0.61 14.23 -7.92
N GLU A 175 0.86 12.95 -7.74
CA GLU A 175 0.12 12.06 -6.84
C GLU A 175 0.38 12.47 -5.38
N TYR A 176 1.65 12.57 -4.96
CA TYR A 176 1.99 13.10 -3.64
C TYR A 176 1.36 14.46 -3.36
N GLN A 177 1.45 15.38 -4.35
CA GLN A 177 0.88 16.73 -4.19
C GLN A 177 -0.63 16.71 -3.97
N THR A 178 -1.35 15.86 -4.72
CA THR A 178 -2.80 15.72 -4.60
C THR A 178 -3.20 15.18 -3.22
N GLU A 179 -2.51 14.15 -2.75
CA GLU A 179 -2.75 13.53 -1.44
C GLU A 179 -2.45 14.50 -0.29
N ILE A 180 -1.32 15.21 -0.36
CA ILE A 180 -0.95 16.25 0.61
C ILE A 180 -2.05 17.32 0.69
N LEU A 181 -2.51 17.83 -0.45
CA LEU A 181 -3.55 18.86 -0.50
C LEU A 181 -4.89 18.36 0.05
N GLN A 182 -5.24 17.09 -0.19
CA GLN A 182 -6.43 16.46 0.39
C GLN A 182 -6.36 16.47 1.92
N LEU A 183 -5.22 16.07 2.48
CA LEU A 183 -5.03 16.00 3.93
C LEU A 183 -4.97 17.40 4.57
N LEU A 184 -4.32 18.36 3.92
CA LEU A 184 -4.26 19.75 4.40
C LEU A 184 -5.65 20.39 4.42
N ALA A 185 -6.51 20.07 3.45
CA ALA A 185 -7.90 20.49 3.41
C ALA A 185 -8.82 19.77 4.42
N GLY A 186 -8.29 18.87 5.24
CA GLY A 186 -9.05 18.08 6.20
C GLY A 186 -9.94 16.99 5.56
N LYS A 187 -9.73 16.71 4.30
CA LYS A 187 -10.42 15.63 3.59
C LYS A 187 -9.71 14.31 3.93
N ARG A 188 -10.44 13.39 4.55
CA ARG A 188 -9.95 12.02 4.72
C ARG A 188 -9.95 11.30 3.38
N HIS A 189 -9.04 10.37 3.22
CA HIS A 189 -9.09 9.44 2.11
C HIS A 189 -10.31 8.52 2.30
N GLU A 190 -11.44 8.90 1.71
CA GLU A 190 -12.49 7.93 1.45
C GLU A 190 -11.90 6.98 0.40
N ALA A 191 -11.64 5.73 0.80
CA ALA A 191 -11.31 4.69 -0.17
C ALA A 191 -12.41 4.74 -1.23
N ARG A 192 -12.12 5.35 -2.36
CA ARG A 192 -13.00 5.29 -3.52
C ARG A 192 -13.03 3.81 -3.90
N ILE A 193 -14.02 3.09 -3.39
CA ILE A 193 -14.44 1.85 -4.02
C ILE A 193 -14.90 2.34 -5.38
N ASP A 194 -14.02 2.17 -6.37
CA ASP A 194 -14.37 2.46 -7.75
C ASP A 194 -15.48 1.48 -8.13
N GLU A 195 -16.72 1.91 -7.87
CA GLU A 195 -17.94 1.24 -8.33
C GLU A 195 -18.08 1.39 -9.85
N ARG A 196 -16.98 1.32 -10.58
CA ARG A 196 -17.10 1.01 -11.99
C ARG A 196 -17.56 -0.43 -12.07
N PRO A 197 -18.82 -0.68 -12.49
CA PRO A 197 -19.27 -2.05 -12.71
C PRO A 197 -18.26 -2.68 -13.66
N VAL A 198 -17.63 -3.76 -13.22
CA VAL A 198 -16.84 -4.61 -14.10
C VAL A 198 -17.77 -4.98 -15.25
N ARG A 199 -17.58 -4.34 -16.41
CA ARG A 199 -18.31 -4.74 -17.61
C ARG A 199 -17.99 -6.23 -17.81
N PRO A 200 -18.98 -7.11 -17.84
CA PRO A 200 -18.71 -8.49 -18.19
C PRO A 200 -18.00 -8.48 -19.54
N ALA A 201 -16.91 -9.24 -19.61
CA ALA A 201 -16.17 -9.41 -20.85
C ALA A 201 -17.17 -9.70 -21.95
N SER A 202 -17.17 -8.85 -22.98
CA SER A 202 -18.07 -8.90 -24.11
C SER A 202 -18.29 -10.35 -24.58
N GLU A 203 -19.55 -10.78 -24.60
CA GLU A 203 -19.95 -12.01 -25.25
C GLU A 203 -19.38 -12.04 -26.68
N PRO A 204 -18.85 -13.19 -27.14
CA PRO A 204 -18.39 -13.31 -28.52
C PRO A 204 -19.61 -13.06 -29.44
N ARG A 205 -19.54 -11.98 -30.20
CA ARG A 205 -20.46 -11.75 -31.32
C ARG A 205 -20.28 -12.91 -32.32
N PHE A 206 -21.17 -13.87 -32.25
CA PHE A 206 -21.38 -14.79 -33.38
C PHE A 206 -21.89 -13.95 -34.53
N LEU A 207 -21.01 -13.71 -35.51
CA LEU A 207 -21.38 -13.21 -36.83
C LEU A 207 -22.23 -14.31 -37.49
N VAL A 208 -23.55 -14.14 -37.42
CA VAL A 208 -24.46 -14.88 -38.28
C VAL A 208 -24.22 -14.34 -39.69
N MET A 209 -23.39 -15.02 -40.45
CA MET A 209 -23.33 -14.84 -41.91
C MET A 209 -24.66 -15.32 -42.49
N ASN A 210 -25.56 -14.38 -42.81
CA ASN A 210 -26.67 -14.67 -43.72
C ASN A 210 -26.11 -14.90 -45.11
N VAL A 211 -26.05 -16.18 -45.48
CA VAL A 211 -25.96 -16.61 -46.87
C VAL A 211 -27.41 -16.69 -47.40
N LEU A 212 -27.80 -15.71 -48.19
CA LEU A 212 -28.92 -15.84 -49.10
C LEU A 212 -28.60 -15.14 -50.42
N LYS A 213 -28.55 -16.02 -51.47
CA LYS A 213 -28.76 -15.79 -52.90
C LYS A 213 -28.11 -14.60 -53.59
#